data_64d32f81c24086848b6f2a808d533609
#
_entry.id   64d32f81c24086848b6f2a808d533609
#
_cell.length_a   1.000
_cell.length_b   1.000
_cell.length_c   1.000
_cell.angle_alpha   90.00
_cell.angle_beta   90.00
_cell.angle_gamma   90.00
#
_symmetry.space_group_name_H-M   'P 1'
#
loop_
_entity.id
_entity.type
_entity.pdbx_description
1 polymer ?
#
loop_
_entity_poly.entity_id
_entity_poly.type
_entity_poly.pdbx_seq_one_letter_code
_entity_poly.pdbx_strand_id
1 'polypeptide(L)'
;MRLKRLLFLCTALLSFTTSFADDFVQNSIKYTTSSDKTVTLVDGKSTSGDVVIPSSVRYGKNDYAVTVIEHNAFQGNNSITSVIIPSSVNSIGYSAFNACKNLRSVTDASSNANMQGYEYTDCTNLQSVTLSGSLQTIGYRSFANTGLTSLVLPANVKEIGGQAFQDCQHLTQVQFDSRLEVIKDHAFKQTGLITLELPSGVNEIGEWSFEGCQNLKKVVLPLRATALGTGSFFHCTSLESVVIPGNITTFNDNTFNGCSRLSAVYYLGDNQPSVNQYTFAGVDNKFNFYVKPSALANIRGVAYISDKVKDSFPYQQRSKYATFSSEFAVDFASVNGLKAYIAKGVGENNSVNLLPITTAGAGTGLVIEATPNTVYQLRLADNDTHYDDNALHVATSEIANNATIQHKADLTYLSNPVDLTTDKVRY
;
A
#
# COMPACT_ATOMS: atom_id res chain seq x y z
N MET A 1 -84.79 14.47 -44.91
CA MET A 1 -84.17 14.79 -43.60
C MET A 1 -82.83 14.03 -43.49
N ARG A 2 -81.71 14.71 -43.74
CA ARG A 2 -80.39 14.09 -43.69
C ARG A 2 -79.59 14.71 -42.55
N LEU A 3 -79.27 13.91 -41.54
CA LEU A 3 -78.46 14.29 -40.37
C LEU A 3 -76.98 14.21 -40.76
N LYS A 4 -76.28 15.33 -40.80
CA LYS A 4 -74.80 15.38 -40.97
C LYS A 4 -74.18 15.17 -39.61
N ARG A 5 -73.46 14.05 -39.44
CA ARG A 5 -72.56 13.82 -38.32
C ARG A 5 -71.22 14.54 -38.58
N LEU A 6 -70.94 15.52 -37.76
CA LEU A 6 -69.65 16.21 -37.73
C LEU A 6 -68.65 15.35 -36.94
N LEU A 7 -67.65 14.82 -37.62
CA LEU A 7 -66.57 14.07 -37.00
C LEU A 7 -65.44 15.06 -36.60
N PHE A 8 -65.35 15.38 -35.32
CA PHE A 8 -64.18 16.10 -34.80
C PHE A 8 -63.00 15.12 -34.70
N LEU A 9 -62.02 15.25 -35.61
CA LEU A 9 -60.73 14.60 -35.51
C LEU A 9 -59.84 15.44 -34.57
N CYS A 10 -59.69 15.00 -33.31
CA CYS A 10 -58.76 15.59 -32.38
C CYS A 10 -57.39 14.97 -32.67
N THR A 11 -56.64 15.61 -33.55
CA THR A 11 -55.20 15.26 -33.72
C THR A 11 -54.44 15.79 -32.52
N ALA A 12 -54.23 14.94 -31.51
CA ALA A 12 -53.21 15.17 -30.48
C ALA A 12 -51.85 15.08 -31.16
N LEU A 13 -51.24 16.22 -31.48
CA LEU A 13 -49.79 16.28 -31.75
C LEU A 13 -49.09 15.91 -30.46
N LEU A 14 -48.69 14.64 -30.33
CA LEU A 14 -47.63 14.28 -29.43
C LEU A 14 -46.32 14.87 -30.01
N SER A 15 -45.97 16.06 -29.56
CA SER A 15 -44.62 16.56 -29.75
C SER A 15 -43.70 15.67 -28.93
N PHE A 16 -43.16 14.63 -29.55
CA PHE A 16 -41.95 14.01 -29.06
C PHE A 16 -40.83 15.08 -29.17
N THR A 17 -40.60 15.82 -28.10
CA THR A 17 -39.34 16.53 -27.97
C THR A 17 -38.26 15.47 -27.79
N THR A 18 -37.67 15.02 -28.89
CA THR A 18 -36.39 14.37 -28.84
C THR A 18 -35.44 15.41 -28.28
N SER A 19 -35.12 15.28 -27.00
CA SER A 19 -34.07 16.08 -26.40
C SER A 19 -32.77 15.61 -27.07
N PHE A 20 -32.35 16.35 -28.09
CA PHE A 20 -31.00 16.16 -28.63
C PHE A 20 -30.04 16.67 -27.59
N ALA A 21 -28.94 15.91 -27.38
CA ALA A 21 -27.80 16.37 -26.59
C ALA A 21 -27.19 17.57 -27.35
N ASP A 22 -27.06 18.70 -26.68
CA ASP A 22 -26.48 19.92 -27.27
C ASP A 22 -25.02 20.05 -26.80
N ASP A 23 -24.15 20.33 -27.76
CA ASP A 23 -22.77 20.67 -27.49
C ASP A 23 -22.57 22.18 -27.31
N PHE A 24 -21.79 22.56 -26.31
CA PHE A 24 -21.38 23.94 -26.12
C PHE A 24 -19.98 24.05 -25.49
N VAL A 25 -19.37 25.23 -25.57
CA VAL A 25 -18.06 25.50 -25.00
C VAL A 25 -18.18 26.60 -23.94
N GLN A 26 -17.58 26.35 -22.76
CA GLN A 26 -17.43 27.35 -21.71
C GLN A 26 -16.04 27.21 -21.07
N ASN A 27 -15.31 28.34 -20.94
CA ASN A 27 -13.94 28.35 -20.39
C ASN A 27 -12.98 27.38 -21.09
N SER A 28 -13.03 27.31 -22.42
CA SER A 28 -12.22 26.39 -23.26
C SER A 28 -12.49 24.91 -23.01
N ILE A 29 -13.57 24.57 -22.32
CA ILE A 29 -14.03 23.18 -22.13
C ILE A 29 -15.29 22.98 -22.92
N LYS A 30 -15.34 21.88 -23.67
CA LYS A 30 -16.54 21.46 -24.38
C LYS A 30 -17.38 20.52 -23.52
N TYR A 31 -18.67 20.79 -23.48
CA TYR A 31 -19.66 20.01 -22.75
C TYR A 31 -20.77 19.53 -23.69
N THR A 32 -21.35 18.39 -23.35
CA THR A 32 -22.55 17.84 -24.00
C THR A 32 -23.65 17.72 -22.94
N THR A 33 -24.82 18.30 -23.21
CA THR A 33 -25.98 18.23 -22.30
C THR A 33 -26.66 16.86 -22.33
N SER A 34 -27.30 16.50 -21.21
CA SER A 34 -28.17 15.35 -21.14
C SER A 34 -29.60 15.76 -20.71
N SER A 35 -30.56 14.82 -20.82
CA SER A 35 -31.98 15.07 -20.55
C SER A 35 -32.30 15.31 -19.08
N ASP A 36 -31.42 14.91 -18.16
CA ASP A 36 -31.60 14.97 -16.71
C ASP A 36 -30.94 16.21 -16.05
N LYS A 37 -30.67 17.26 -16.86
CA LYS A 37 -29.94 18.47 -16.43
C LYS A 37 -28.54 18.21 -15.94
N THR A 38 -27.85 17.24 -16.50
CA THR A 38 -26.43 17.02 -16.32
C THR A 38 -25.66 17.31 -17.61
N VAL A 39 -24.34 17.46 -17.49
CA VAL A 39 -23.44 17.55 -18.64
C VAL A 39 -22.28 16.60 -18.48
N THR A 40 -21.82 16.10 -19.61
CA THR A 40 -20.54 15.43 -19.76
C THR A 40 -19.51 16.44 -20.25
N LEU A 41 -18.37 16.54 -19.58
CA LEU A 41 -17.19 17.24 -20.06
C LEU A 41 -16.52 16.35 -21.11
N VAL A 42 -16.59 16.73 -22.39
CA VAL A 42 -16.13 15.89 -23.51
C VAL A 42 -14.77 16.28 -24.06
N ASP A 43 -14.38 17.55 -23.94
CA ASP A 43 -13.06 17.98 -24.41
C ASP A 43 -12.54 19.18 -23.58
N GLY A 44 -11.39 19.02 -22.94
CA GLY A 44 -10.64 20.03 -22.21
C GLY A 44 -9.23 20.29 -22.77
N LYS A 45 -8.92 19.81 -23.99
CA LYS A 45 -7.56 19.88 -24.54
C LYS A 45 -7.08 21.31 -24.85
N SER A 46 -8.00 22.25 -24.96
CA SER A 46 -7.69 23.67 -25.20
C SER A 46 -7.51 24.47 -23.90
N THR A 47 -7.60 23.83 -22.72
CA THR A 47 -7.36 24.50 -21.43
C THR A 47 -5.86 24.62 -21.15
N SER A 48 -5.49 25.55 -20.26
CA SER A 48 -4.09 25.77 -19.85
C SER A 48 -4.00 26.23 -18.40
N GLY A 49 -2.83 26.06 -17.80
CA GLY A 49 -2.57 26.44 -16.40
C GLY A 49 -3.34 25.58 -15.40
N ASP A 50 -3.84 26.22 -14.38
CA ASP A 50 -4.60 25.56 -13.31
C ASP A 50 -6.06 25.44 -13.72
N VAL A 51 -6.56 24.21 -13.83
CA VAL A 51 -7.91 23.89 -14.25
C VAL A 51 -8.79 23.53 -13.05
N VAL A 52 -9.82 24.33 -12.82
CA VAL A 52 -10.88 24.01 -11.86
C VAL A 52 -12.12 23.59 -12.67
N ILE A 53 -12.45 22.30 -12.63
CA ILE A 53 -13.66 21.77 -13.25
C ILE A 53 -14.85 22.27 -12.39
N PRO A 54 -15.82 23.04 -12.96
CA PRO A 54 -16.94 23.54 -12.18
C PRO A 54 -17.90 22.42 -11.81
N SER A 55 -18.56 22.51 -10.65
CA SER A 55 -19.62 21.56 -10.26
C SER A 55 -20.88 21.69 -11.12
N SER A 56 -21.08 22.85 -11.73
CA SER A 56 -22.20 23.11 -12.67
C SER A 56 -21.78 24.15 -13.71
N VAL A 57 -22.43 24.09 -14.86
CA VAL A 57 -22.29 25.06 -15.98
C VAL A 57 -23.64 25.54 -16.43
N ARG A 58 -23.68 26.78 -16.94
CA ARG A 58 -24.94 27.36 -17.44
C ARG A 58 -25.01 27.25 -18.96
N TYR A 59 -26.12 26.68 -19.43
CA TYR A 59 -26.43 26.64 -20.86
C TYR A 59 -27.86 27.13 -21.08
N GLY A 60 -27.99 28.21 -21.88
CA GLY A 60 -29.28 28.90 -22.05
C GLY A 60 -29.81 29.49 -20.74
N LYS A 61 -30.99 29.06 -20.32
CA LYS A 61 -31.62 29.49 -19.06
C LYS A 61 -31.44 28.52 -17.90
N ASN A 62 -30.80 27.36 -18.15
CA ASN A 62 -30.66 26.27 -17.17
C ASN A 62 -29.22 26.14 -16.67
N ASP A 63 -29.11 25.70 -15.44
CA ASP A 63 -27.85 25.21 -14.85
C ASP A 63 -27.80 23.69 -14.94
N TYR A 64 -26.68 23.13 -15.34
CA TYR A 64 -26.46 21.71 -15.53
C TYR A 64 -25.30 21.26 -14.62
N ALA A 65 -25.49 20.19 -13.85
CA ALA A 65 -24.43 19.62 -13.06
C ALA A 65 -23.38 18.91 -13.94
N VAL A 66 -22.10 19.14 -13.68
CA VAL A 66 -21.01 18.41 -14.35
C VAL A 66 -20.83 17.07 -13.61
N THR A 67 -21.23 15.98 -14.26
CA THR A 67 -21.26 14.65 -13.61
C THR A 67 -20.30 13.65 -14.21
N VAL A 68 -19.84 13.85 -15.44
CA VAL A 68 -18.97 12.94 -16.16
C VAL A 68 -17.81 13.71 -16.79
N ILE A 69 -16.61 13.17 -16.68
CA ILE A 69 -15.45 13.52 -17.51
C ILE A 69 -15.29 12.39 -18.53
N GLU A 70 -15.37 12.69 -19.81
CA GLU A 70 -15.38 11.71 -20.90
C GLU A 70 -14.00 11.07 -21.07
N HIS A 71 -13.98 9.94 -21.78
CA HIS A 71 -12.74 9.28 -22.22
C HIS A 71 -11.85 10.26 -22.99
N ASN A 72 -10.55 10.28 -22.67
CA ASN A 72 -9.55 11.11 -23.33
C ASN A 72 -9.83 12.64 -23.29
N ALA A 73 -10.68 13.12 -22.39
CA ALA A 73 -11.12 14.52 -22.37
C ALA A 73 -9.99 15.55 -22.31
N PHE A 74 -8.91 15.24 -21.59
CA PHE A 74 -7.70 16.08 -21.52
C PHE A 74 -6.45 15.38 -22.07
N GLN A 75 -6.58 14.22 -22.73
CA GLN A 75 -5.46 13.43 -23.17
C GLN A 75 -4.45 14.27 -23.98
N GLY A 76 -3.17 14.21 -23.57
CA GLY A 76 -2.07 14.91 -24.23
C GLY A 76 -2.05 16.42 -24.01
N ASN A 77 -2.91 16.96 -23.17
CA ASN A 77 -2.88 18.39 -22.85
C ASN A 77 -1.66 18.74 -21.98
N ASN A 78 -0.58 19.17 -22.61
CA ASN A 78 0.64 19.57 -21.95
C ASN A 78 0.63 21.05 -21.48
N SER A 79 -0.49 21.73 -21.60
CA SER A 79 -0.63 23.11 -21.16
C SER A 79 -1.22 23.24 -19.75
N ILE A 80 -1.83 22.19 -19.20
CA ILE A 80 -2.37 22.18 -17.83
C ILE A 80 -1.29 21.85 -16.81
N THR A 81 -1.38 22.48 -15.63
CA THR A 81 -0.43 22.35 -14.52
C THR A 81 -1.05 21.75 -13.27
N SER A 82 -2.31 22.02 -13.03
CA SER A 82 -3.09 21.37 -11.95
C SER A 82 -4.53 21.16 -12.37
N VAL A 83 -5.20 20.20 -11.71
CA VAL A 83 -6.63 19.91 -11.92
C VAL A 83 -7.33 19.73 -10.57
N ILE A 84 -8.47 20.42 -10.41
CA ILE A 84 -9.41 20.20 -9.30
C ILE A 84 -10.70 19.64 -9.87
N ILE A 85 -11.09 18.44 -9.40
CA ILE A 85 -12.29 17.71 -9.82
C ILE A 85 -13.34 17.83 -8.71
N PRO A 86 -14.55 18.35 -8.99
CA PRO A 86 -15.57 18.59 -7.97
C PRO A 86 -16.33 17.32 -7.57
N SER A 87 -16.99 17.37 -6.42
CA SER A 87 -17.79 16.27 -5.89
C SER A 87 -19.03 15.89 -6.72
N SER A 88 -19.45 16.77 -7.64
CA SER A 88 -20.54 16.48 -8.58
C SER A 88 -20.18 15.43 -9.63
N VAL A 89 -18.88 15.26 -9.93
CA VAL A 89 -18.40 14.25 -10.87
C VAL A 89 -18.53 12.87 -10.22
N ASN A 90 -19.17 11.95 -10.91
CA ASN A 90 -19.34 10.57 -10.46
C ASN A 90 -18.67 9.53 -11.39
N SER A 91 -18.15 9.98 -12.52
CA SER A 91 -17.43 9.13 -13.47
C SER A 91 -16.30 9.90 -14.15
N ILE A 92 -15.11 9.30 -14.13
CA ILE A 92 -13.94 9.79 -14.86
C ILE A 92 -13.59 8.71 -15.89
N GLY A 93 -13.58 9.08 -17.14
CA GLY A 93 -13.40 8.17 -18.26
C GLY A 93 -11.96 7.68 -18.42
N TYR A 94 -11.82 6.57 -19.10
CA TYR A 94 -10.56 5.95 -19.48
C TYR A 94 -9.63 6.97 -20.16
N SER A 95 -8.36 7.01 -19.73
CA SER A 95 -7.34 7.93 -20.28
C SER A 95 -7.69 9.42 -20.17
N ALA A 96 -8.59 9.84 -19.28
CA ALA A 96 -9.10 11.22 -19.25
C ALA A 96 -7.98 12.27 -19.21
N PHE A 97 -6.89 12.02 -18.49
CA PHE A 97 -5.72 12.91 -18.36
C PHE A 97 -4.41 12.24 -18.84
N ASN A 98 -4.51 11.16 -19.61
CA ASN A 98 -3.33 10.44 -20.10
C ASN A 98 -2.36 11.38 -20.82
N ALA A 99 -1.06 11.22 -20.59
CA ALA A 99 0.02 11.99 -21.20
C ALA A 99 -0.06 13.52 -21.03
N CYS A 100 -0.70 14.01 -19.95
CA CYS A 100 -0.62 15.40 -19.55
C CYS A 100 0.73 15.66 -18.85
N LYS A 101 1.81 15.78 -19.65
CA LYS A 101 3.18 15.75 -19.14
C LYS A 101 3.55 16.88 -18.18
N ASN A 102 2.89 18.04 -18.28
CA ASN A 102 3.14 19.18 -17.38
C ASN A 102 2.20 19.24 -16.17
N LEU A 103 1.24 18.31 -16.06
CA LEU A 103 0.37 18.20 -14.89
C LEU A 103 1.21 17.82 -13.67
N ARG A 104 1.13 18.64 -12.60
CA ARG A 104 1.93 18.50 -11.37
C ARG A 104 1.12 18.02 -10.18
N SER A 105 -0.17 18.40 -10.14
CA SER A 105 -1.04 18.03 -9.03
C SER A 105 -2.48 17.81 -9.47
N VAL A 106 -3.16 16.87 -8.79
CA VAL A 106 -4.59 16.61 -8.94
C VAL A 106 -5.22 16.59 -7.56
N THR A 107 -6.35 17.30 -7.43
CA THR A 107 -7.26 17.18 -6.27
C THR A 107 -8.58 16.61 -6.76
N ASP A 108 -8.83 15.35 -6.42
CA ASP A 108 -10.05 14.65 -6.80
C ASP A 108 -11.00 14.58 -5.60
N ALA A 109 -12.03 15.40 -5.62
CA ALA A 109 -13.15 15.38 -4.66
C ALA A 109 -14.38 14.66 -5.21
N SER A 110 -14.27 13.97 -6.34
CA SER A 110 -15.38 13.28 -7.02
C SER A 110 -16.01 12.19 -6.15
N SER A 111 -17.20 11.76 -6.54
CA SER A 111 -17.84 10.56 -6.00
C SER A 111 -17.54 9.29 -6.83
N ASN A 112 -16.54 9.36 -7.73
CA ASN A 112 -16.10 8.24 -8.54
C ASN A 112 -15.58 7.10 -7.63
N ALA A 113 -16.19 5.92 -7.77
CA ALA A 113 -15.80 4.76 -6.97
C ALA A 113 -14.70 3.89 -7.61
N ASN A 114 -14.55 3.97 -8.93
CA ASN A 114 -13.65 3.08 -9.65
C ASN A 114 -12.94 3.85 -10.78
N MET A 115 -11.62 3.82 -10.74
CA MET A 115 -10.83 4.25 -11.89
C MET A 115 -10.97 3.22 -13.02
N GLN A 116 -11.20 3.71 -14.23
CA GLN A 116 -11.42 2.86 -15.42
C GLN A 116 -10.11 2.35 -16.03
N GLY A 117 -9.03 3.11 -15.86
CA GLY A 117 -7.69 2.79 -16.31
C GLY A 117 -7.05 3.91 -17.14
N TYR A 118 -5.73 3.98 -17.07
CA TYR A 118 -4.88 4.93 -17.78
C TYR A 118 -5.14 6.41 -17.48
N GLU A 119 -5.97 6.77 -16.47
CA GLU A 119 -6.38 8.16 -16.23
C GLU A 119 -5.22 9.14 -16.23
N TYR A 120 -4.12 8.80 -15.56
CA TYR A 120 -2.93 9.67 -15.41
C TYR A 120 -1.65 9.02 -15.95
N THR A 121 -1.77 7.97 -16.77
CA THR A 121 -0.60 7.32 -17.38
C THR A 121 0.24 8.37 -18.12
N ASP A 122 1.57 8.28 -18.01
CA ASP A 122 2.53 9.17 -18.66
C ASP A 122 2.43 10.66 -18.25
N CYS A 123 1.76 10.97 -17.13
CA CYS A 123 1.84 12.28 -16.50
C CYS A 123 3.16 12.40 -15.73
N THR A 124 4.28 12.50 -16.46
CA THR A 124 5.65 12.34 -15.91
C THR A 124 6.04 13.39 -14.88
N ASN A 125 5.37 14.54 -14.82
CA ASN A 125 5.57 15.57 -13.79
C ASN A 125 4.52 15.56 -12.68
N LEU A 126 3.59 14.60 -12.65
CA LEU A 126 2.58 14.51 -11.59
C LEU A 126 3.23 14.05 -10.28
N GLN A 127 3.45 15.00 -9.38
CA GLN A 127 4.16 14.79 -8.11
C GLN A 127 3.22 14.49 -6.95
N SER A 128 1.98 15.00 -6.99
CA SER A 128 1.01 14.82 -5.92
C SER A 128 -0.39 14.57 -6.45
N VAL A 129 -1.11 13.67 -5.78
CA VAL A 129 -2.53 13.42 -6.03
C VAL A 129 -3.26 13.25 -4.70
N THR A 130 -4.38 13.96 -4.55
CA THR A 130 -5.36 13.67 -3.51
C THR A 130 -6.49 12.91 -4.17
N LEU A 131 -6.65 11.64 -3.79
CA LEU A 131 -7.65 10.75 -4.36
C LEU A 131 -9.01 10.90 -3.67
N SER A 132 -10.08 10.67 -4.42
CA SER A 132 -11.44 10.64 -3.89
C SER A 132 -11.61 9.65 -2.74
N GLY A 133 -12.23 10.08 -1.63
CA GLY A 133 -12.58 9.20 -0.52
C GLY A 133 -13.59 8.10 -0.87
N SER A 134 -14.29 8.23 -1.99
CA SER A 134 -15.25 7.23 -2.50
C SER A 134 -14.58 6.08 -3.26
N LEU A 135 -13.29 6.22 -3.59
CA LEU A 135 -12.58 5.30 -4.47
C LEU A 135 -12.43 3.91 -3.85
N GLN A 136 -12.79 2.87 -4.60
CA GLN A 136 -12.68 1.46 -4.20
C GLN A 136 -11.64 0.69 -5.02
N THR A 137 -11.40 1.13 -6.27
CA THR A 137 -10.47 0.45 -7.18
C THR A 137 -9.57 1.48 -7.87
N ILE A 138 -8.25 1.25 -7.78
CA ILE A 138 -7.27 1.89 -8.65
C ILE A 138 -7.23 1.09 -9.96
N GLY A 139 -7.52 1.74 -11.07
CA GLY A 139 -7.65 1.07 -12.38
C GLY A 139 -6.33 0.60 -12.99
N TYR A 140 -6.41 -0.18 -14.05
CA TYR A 140 -5.26 -0.66 -14.81
C TYR A 140 -4.42 0.51 -15.34
N ARG A 141 -3.11 0.53 -15.03
CA ARG A 141 -2.14 1.57 -15.44
C ARG A 141 -2.50 3.01 -15.05
N SER A 142 -3.43 3.23 -14.13
CA SER A 142 -3.97 4.58 -13.84
C SER A 142 -2.90 5.62 -13.52
N PHE A 143 -1.80 5.24 -12.90
CA PHE A 143 -0.67 6.12 -12.55
C PHE A 143 0.65 5.65 -13.14
N ALA A 144 0.65 4.75 -14.15
CA ALA A 144 1.89 4.25 -14.71
C ALA A 144 2.76 5.39 -15.28
N ASN A 145 4.08 5.33 -15.00
CA ASN A 145 5.06 6.32 -15.46
C ASN A 145 4.72 7.76 -15.03
N THR A 146 4.33 7.93 -13.76
CA THR A 146 4.12 9.25 -13.15
C THR A 146 5.31 9.67 -12.28
N GLY A 147 5.38 10.98 -12.00
CA GLY A 147 6.39 11.58 -11.10
C GLY A 147 6.01 11.55 -9.61
N LEU A 148 5.02 10.76 -9.21
CA LEU A 148 4.59 10.65 -7.81
C LEU A 148 5.76 10.28 -6.89
N THR A 149 5.86 10.99 -5.75
CA THR A 149 6.91 10.73 -4.75
C THR A 149 6.38 9.97 -3.54
N SER A 150 5.14 10.21 -3.19
CA SER A 150 4.39 9.52 -2.14
C SER A 150 2.91 9.46 -2.47
N LEU A 151 2.20 8.53 -1.85
CA LEU A 151 0.75 8.38 -2.04
C LEU A 151 0.10 7.92 -0.74
N VAL A 152 -1.05 8.53 -0.42
CA VAL A 152 -1.97 8.04 0.61
C VAL A 152 -3.19 7.46 -0.11
N LEU A 153 -3.44 6.16 0.07
CA LEU A 153 -4.64 5.51 -0.49
C LEU A 153 -5.86 5.81 0.39
N PRO A 154 -7.00 6.15 -0.21
CA PRO A 154 -8.25 6.32 0.54
C PRO A 154 -8.68 5.03 1.24
N ALA A 155 -9.38 5.20 2.38
CA ALA A 155 -9.81 4.11 3.25
C ALA A 155 -10.76 3.08 2.60
N ASN A 156 -11.36 3.40 1.46
CA ASN A 156 -12.29 2.51 0.77
C ASN A 156 -11.64 1.66 -0.32
N VAL A 157 -10.35 1.87 -0.63
CA VAL A 157 -9.66 1.13 -1.69
C VAL A 157 -9.45 -0.32 -1.26
N LYS A 158 -9.98 -1.23 -2.08
CA LYS A 158 -9.89 -2.69 -1.90
C LYS A 158 -8.96 -3.36 -2.90
N GLU A 159 -8.80 -2.76 -4.06
CA GLU A 159 -8.02 -3.33 -5.15
C GLU A 159 -7.11 -2.30 -5.81
N ILE A 160 -5.87 -2.71 -6.04
CA ILE A 160 -4.91 -2.01 -6.90
C ILE A 160 -4.76 -2.83 -8.18
N GLY A 161 -5.20 -2.25 -9.29
CA GLY A 161 -5.21 -2.87 -10.60
C GLY A 161 -3.83 -3.14 -11.18
N GLY A 162 -3.80 -3.97 -12.22
CA GLY A 162 -2.56 -4.33 -12.87
C GLY A 162 -1.79 -3.12 -13.39
N GLN A 163 -0.47 -3.11 -13.20
CA GLN A 163 0.42 -2.04 -13.68
C GLN A 163 0.08 -0.63 -13.16
N ALA A 164 -0.77 -0.51 -12.12
CA ALA A 164 -1.33 0.77 -11.67
C ALA A 164 -0.26 1.85 -11.39
N PHE A 165 0.87 1.47 -10.82
CA PHE A 165 2.01 2.34 -10.49
C PHE A 165 3.30 1.91 -11.18
N GLN A 166 3.20 1.10 -12.25
CA GLN A 166 4.38 0.65 -12.97
C GLN A 166 5.24 1.84 -13.44
N ASP A 167 6.56 1.71 -13.31
CA ASP A 167 7.55 2.71 -13.70
C ASP A 167 7.47 4.05 -12.92
N CYS A 168 6.77 4.11 -11.78
CA CYS A 168 6.80 5.26 -10.87
C CYS A 168 8.11 5.27 -10.06
N GLN A 169 9.24 5.57 -10.70
CA GLN A 169 10.58 5.43 -10.11
C GLN A 169 10.83 6.35 -8.90
N HIS A 170 10.06 7.44 -8.78
CA HIS A 170 10.15 8.39 -7.67
C HIS A 170 9.21 8.05 -6.50
N LEU A 171 8.30 7.08 -6.65
CA LEU A 171 7.35 6.68 -5.62
C LEU A 171 8.07 5.86 -4.54
N THR A 172 8.48 6.55 -3.47
CA THR A 172 9.27 5.96 -2.39
C THR A 172 8.43 5.43 -1.23
N GLN A 173 7.21 5.92 -1.08
CA GLN A 173 6.32 5.57 0.01
C GLN A 173 4.87 5.54 -0.45
N VAL A 174 4.15 4.49 -0.04
CA VAL A 174 2.70 4.38 -0.15
C VAL A 174 2.13 4.05 1.22
N GLN A 175 1.19 4.87 1.67
CA GLN A 175 0.40 4.59 2.86
C GLN A 175 -0.86 3.83 2.44
N PHE A 176 -0.92 2.56 2.83
CA PHE A 176 -2.06 1.69 2.56
C PHE A 176 -3.10 1.77 3.69
N ASP A 177 -4.37 1.61 3.36
CA ASP A 177 -5.44 1.42 4.35
C ASP A 177 -5.70 -0.07 4.62
N SER A 178 -6.29 -0.37 5.76
CA SER A 178 -6.58 -1.73 6.23
C SER A 178 -7.56 -2.52 5.35
N ARG A 179 -8.31 -1.86 4.46
CA ARG A 179 -9.30 -2.49 3.57
C ARG A 179 -8.73 -3.04 2.28
N LEU A 180 -7.47 -2.77 1.97
CA LEU A 180 -6.84 -3.32 0.77
C LEU A 180 -6.77 -4.84 0.88
N GLU A 181 -7.29 -5.52 -0.14
CA GLU A 181 -7.39 -6.98 -0.23
C GLU A 181 -6.51 -7.55 -1.35
N VAL A 182 -6.40 -6.81 -2.47
CA VAL A 182 -5.81 -7.34 -3.71
C VAL A 182 -4.82 -6.36 -4.32
N ILE A 183 -3.64 -6.85 -4.66
CA ILE A 183 -2.63 -6.18 -5.48
C ILE A 183 -2.44 -7.02 -6.74
N LYS A 184 -2.78 -6.48 -7.91
CA LYS A 184 -2.72 -7.19 -9.19
C LYS A 184 -1.31 -7.19 -9.81
N ASP A 185 -1.19 -7.88 -10.95
CA ASP A 185 0.07 -8.11 -11.64
C ASP A 185 0.78 -6.81 -12.03
N HIS A 186 2.10 -6.76 -11.80
CA HIS A 186 2.96 -5.62 -12.12
C HIS A 186 2.56 -4.30 -11.43
N ALA A 187 1.67 -4.30 -10.43
CA ALA A 187 1.07 -3.08 -9.86
C ALA A 187 2.10 -2.03 -9.43
N PHE A 188 3.21 -2.44 -8.84
CA PHE A 188 4.32 -1.59 -8.39
C PHE A 188 5.66 -1.91 -9.08
N LYS A 189 5.60 -2.53 -10.26
CA LYS A 189 6.82 -2.84 -11.02
C LYS A 189 7.68 -1.59 -11.24
N GLN A 190 8.99 -1.71 -10.94
CA GLN A 190 10.00 -0.64 -11.11
C GLN A 190 9.65 0.67 -10.38
N THR A 191 9.04 0.59 -9.20
CA THR A 191 8.86 1.74 -8.33
C THR A 191 10.08 1.98 -7.46
N GLY A 192 10.16 3.23 -6.91
CA GLY A 192 11.22 3.64 -5.99
C GLY A 192 11.00 3.22 -4.53
N LEU A 193 10.04 2.35 -4.23
CA LEU A 193 9.66 1.97 -2.86
C LEU A 193 10.85 1.57 -2.00
N ILE A 194 10.96 2.17 -0.81
CA ILE A 194 12.01 1.91 0.18
C ILE A 194 11.50 0.94 1.25
N THR A 195 10.26 1.12 1.67
CA THR A 195 9.55 0.28 2.63
C THR A 195 8.23 -0.20 2.04
N LEU A 196 7.80 -1.38 2.47
CA LEU A 196 6.53 -1.96 2.07
C LEU A 196 5.83 -2.52 3.32
N GLU A 197 4.84 -1.79 3.80
CA GLU A 197 4.00 -2.17 4.94
C GLU A 197 2.60 -2.47 4.42
N LEU A 198 2.36 -3.73 4.07
CA LEU A 198 1.07 -4.18 3.57
C LEU A 198 0.08 -4.35 4.72
N PRO A 199 -1.17 -3.85 4.59
CA PRO A 199 -2.18 -4.04 5.61
C PRO A 199 -2.59 -5.51 5.75
N SER A 200 -3.03 -5.88 6.95
CA SER A 200 -3.42 -7.25 7.29
C SER A 200 -4.55 -7.84 6.43
N GLY A 201 -5.29 -7.00 5.71
CA GLY A 201 -6.37 -7.40 4.81
C GLY A 201 -5.90 -8.04 3.50
N VAL A 202 -4.68 -7.75 3.06
CA VAL A 202 -4.15 -8.23 1.78
C VAL A 202 -4.02 -9.75 1.78
N ASN A 203 -4.70 -10.38 0.82
CA ASN A 203 -4.71 -11.84 0.65
C ASN A 203 -4.14 -12.30 -0.71
N GLU A 204 -4.09 -11.41 -1.70
CA GLU A 204 -3.57 -11.69 -3.04
C GLU A 204 -2.48 -10.69 -3.43
N ILE A 205 -1.31 -11.21 -3.81
CA ILE A 205 -0.17 -10.46 -4.35
C ILE A 205 0.14 -11.06 -5.72
N GLY A 206 -0.14 -10.29 -6.76
CA GLY A 206 -0.08 -10.70 -8.16
C GLY A 206 1.32 -10.96 -8.69
N GLU A 207 1.38 -11.47 -9.92
CA GLU A 207 2.64 -11.76 -10.60
C GLU A 207 3.44 -10.47 -10.87
N TRP A 208 4.76 -10.53 -10.63
CA TRP A 208 5.67 -9.41 -10.91
C TRP A 208 5.28 -8.09 -10.24
N SER A 209 4.43 -8.14 -9.19
CA SER A 209 3.80 -6.95 -8.60
C SER A 209 4.79 -5.93 -8.04
N PHE A 210 5.93 -6.37 -7.52
CA PHE A 210 7.04 -5.54 -7.03
C PHE A 210 8.34 -5.79 -7.80
N GLU A 211 8.27 -6.30 -9.03
CA GLU A 211 9.45 -6.53 -9.87
C GLU A 211 10.30 -5.27 -9.99
N GLY A 212 11.60 -5.39 -9.74
CA GLY A 212 12.54 -4.29 -9.93
C GLY A 212 12.40 -3.12 -8.95
N CYS A 213 11.75 -3.31 -7.79
CA CYS A 213 11.76 -2.34 -6.68
C CYS A 213 13.15 -2.34 -6.02
N GLN A 214 14.13 -1.72 -6.70
CA GLN A 214 15.54 -1.85 -6.36
C GLN A 214 15.94 -1.21 -5.02
N ASN A 215 15.11 -0.32 -4.47
CA ASN A 215 15.36 0.36 -3.19
C ASN A 215 14.70 -0.33 -1.99
N LEU A 216 13.86 -1.33 -2.24
CA LEU A 216 13.09 -2.04 -1.21
C LEU A 216 14.04 -2.89 -0.36
N LYS A 217 14.09 -2.61 0.95
CA LYS A 217 15.02 -3.24 1.88
C LYS A 217 14.42 -4.39 2.68
N LYS A 218 13.14 -4.28 3.01
CA LYS A 218 12.47 -5.22 3.88
C LYS A 218 11.02 -5.41 3.45
N VAL A 219 10.54 -6.63 3.57
CA VAL A 219 9.14 -6.99 3.30
C VAL A 219 8.60 -7.81 4.45
N VAL A 220 7.44 -7.43 4.96
CA VAL A 220 6.65 -8.23 5.89
C VAL A 220 5.32 -8.53 5.20
N LEU A 221 5.13 -9.80 4.88
CA LEU A 221 3.89 -10.22 4.22
C LEU A 221 2.78 -10.40 5.25
N PRO A 222 1.56 -9.94 4.95
CA PRO A 222 0.45 -10.02 5.89
C PRO A 222 0.02 -11.47 6.14
N LEU A 223 -0.44 -11.76 7.36
CA LEU A 223 -0.83 -13.11 7.78
C LEU A 223 -1.97 -13.72 6.94
N ARG A 224 -2.75 -12.90 6.25
CA ARG A 224 -3.83 -13.36 5.37
C ARG A 224 -3.37 -13.69 3.95
N ALA A 225 -2.15 -13.33 3.58
CA ALA A 225 -1.62 -13.66 2.26
C ALA A 225 -1.54 -15.18 2.10
N THR A 226 -2.14 -15.70 1.03
CA THR A 226 -2.20 -17.14 0.72
C THR A 226 -1.37 -17.52 -0.49
N ALA A 227 -0.99 -16.53 -1.30
CA ALA A 227 -0.20 -16.73 -2.50
C ALA A 227 0.70 -15.53 -2.79
N LEU A 228 1.87 -15.83 -3.34
CA LEU A 228 2.74 -14.89 -4.01
C LEU A 228 2.75 -15.23 -5.50
N GLY A 229 2.48 -14.26 -6.35
CA GLY A 229 2.58 -14.44 -7.79
C GLY A 229 4.02 -14.74 -8.23
N THR A 230 4.17 -15.34 -9.41
CA THR A 230 5.46 -15.54 -10.08
C THR A 230 6.24 -14.22 -10.12
N GLY A 231 7.52 -14.25 -9.75
CA GLY A 231 8.39 -13.08 -9.82
C GLY A 231 7.95 -11.87 -8.98
N SER A 232 7.09 -12.03 -7.97
CA SER A 232 6.49 -10.91 -7.24
C SER A 232 7.52 -9.94 -6.64
N PHE A 233 8.73 -10.41 -6.30
CA PHE A 233 9.87 -9.59 -5.83
C PHE A 233 11.12 -9.78 -6.71
N PHE A 234 10.95 -10.13 -7.99
CA PHE A 234 12.05 -10.33 -8.91
C PHE A 234 12.92 -9.07 -9.01
N HIS A 235 14.26 -9.26 -8.91
CA HIS A 235 15.25 -8.18 -8.98
C HIS A 235 15.05 -7.03 -7.98
N CYS A 236 14.51 -7.29 -6.79
CA CYS A 236 14.55 -6.36 -5.65
C CYS A 236 15.97 -6.38 -5.04
N THR A 237 16.93 -5.76 -5.73
CA THR A 237 18.37 -5.93 -5.46
C THR A 237 18.85 -5.44 -4.10
N SER A 238 18.10 -4.54 -3.44
CA SER A 238 18.39 -4.06 -2.08
C SER A 238 17.63 -4.81 -0.98
N LEU A 239 16.80 -5.80 -1.32
CA LEU A 239 16.02 -6.55 -0.33
C LEU A 239 16.96 -7.37 0.55
N GLU A 240 16.96 -7.07 1.86
CA GLU A 240 17.83 -7.68 2.87
C GLU A 240 17.10 -8.79 3.65
N SER A 241 15.80 -8.60 3.90
CA SER A 241 15.00 -9.56 4.66
C SER A 241 13.55 -9.62 4.22
N VAL A 242 12.95 -10.81 4.40
CA VAL A 242 11.51 -11.02 4.16
C VAL A 242 10.92 -11.91 5.26
N VAL A 243 9.73 -11.52 5.75
CA VAL A 243 8.90 -12.35 6.64
C VAL A 243 7.74 -12.92 5.84
N ILE A 244 7.62 -14.25 5.85
CA ILE A 244 6.65 -15.00 5.04
C ILE A 244 5.72 -15.77 5.98
N PRO A 245 4.39 -15.50 5.96
CA PRO A 245 3.44 -16.20 6.79
C PRO A 245 3.28 -17.66 6.37
N GLY A 246 2.88 -18.50 7.31
CA GLY A 246 2.73 -19.94 7.11
C GLY A 246 1.64 -20.36 6.11
N ASN A 247 0.74 -19.45 5.79
CA ASN A 247 -0.31 -19.70 4.78
C ASN A 247 0.25 -19.74 3.34
N ILE A 248 1.42 -19.15 3.12
CA ILE A 248 2.11 -19.21 1.82
C ILE A 248 2.95 -20.49 1.80
N THR A 249 2.41 -21.54 1.19
CA THR A 249 3.05 -22.86 1.10
C THR A 249 3.75 -23.10 -0.23
N THR A 250 3.59 -22.20 -1.21
CA THR A 250 4.24 -22.31 -2.51
C THR A 250 4.99 -21.00 -2.81
N PHE A 251 6.29 -21.13 -3.05
CA PHE A 251 7.12 -20.02 -3.54
C PHE A 251 7.31 -20.24 -5.04
N ASN A 252 6.57 -19.46 -5.81
CA ASN A 252 6.52 -19.56 -7.26
C ASN A 252 7.87 -19.24 -7.92
N ASP A 253 7.96 -19.52 -9.21
CA ASP A 253 9.15 -19.22 -10.01
C ASP A 253 9.55 -17.76 -9.87
N ASN A 254 10.85 -17.53 -9.74
CA ASN A 254 11.45 -16.20 -9.71
C ASN A 254 10.98 -15.28 -8.56
N THR A 255 10.25 -15.78 -7.56
CA THR A 255 9.69 -14.92 -6.48
C THR A 255 10.74 -13.97 -5.90
N PHE A 256 11.94 -14.46 -5.57
CA PHE A 256 13.06 -13.69 -5.04
C PHE A 256 14.31 -13.74 -5.93
N ASN A 257 14.16 -14.16 -7.19
CA ASN A 257 15.28 -14.24 -8.12
C ASN A 257 15.92 -12.85 -8.33
N GLY A 258 17.23 -12.77 -8.22
CA GLY A 258 17.99 -11.53 -8.36
C GLY A 258 17.94 -10.60 -7.15
N CYS A 259 17.36 -11.01 -6.01
CA CYS A 259 17.45 -10.30 -4.74
C CYS A 259 18.84 -10.47 -4.13
N SER A 260 19.86 -9.84 -4.73
CA SER A 260 21.27 -10.12 -4.47
C SER A 260 21.73 -9.79 -3.04
N ARG A 261 21.00 -8.96 -2.29
CA ARG A 261 21.27 -8.62 -0.90
C ARG A 261 20.43 -9.40 0.11
N LEU A 262 19.53 -10.28 -0.34
CA LEU A 262 18.67 -11.05 0.57
C LEU A 262 19.54 -11.97 1.43
N SER A 263 19.57 -11.67 2.73
CA SER A 263 20.38 -12.39 3.72
C SER A 263 19.54 -13.19 4.71
N ALA A 264 18.25 -12.85 4.88
CA ALA A 264 17.37 -13.47 5.84
C ALA A 264 15.94 -13.67 5.27
N VAL A 265 15.46 -14.91 5.34
CA VAL A 265 14.07 -15.27 5.09
C VAL A 265 13.50 -15.85 6.39
N TYR A 266 12.47 -15.26 6.94
CA TYR A 266 11.76 -15.74 8.13
C TYR A 266 10.46 -16.39 7.70
N TYR A 267 10.40 -17.71 7.71
CA TYR A 267 9.23 -18.49 7.34
C TYR A 267 8.46 -18.94 8.59
N LEU A 268 7.23 -18.48 8.72
CA LEU A 268 6.39 -18.71 9.90
C LEU A 268 5.50 -19.96 9.78
N GLY A 269 5.66 -20.75 8.71
CA GLY A 269 4.90 -21.98 8.47
C GLY A 269 5.46 -23.17 9.23
N ASP A 270 4.57 -24.13 9.54
CA ASP A 270 4.92 -25.40 10.18
C ASP A 270 5.14 -26.52 9.14
N ASN A 271 4.64 -26.31 7.93
CA ASN A 271 4.74 -27.27 6.85
C ASN A 271 5.85 -26.91 5.85
N GLN A 272 6.30 -27.93 5.14
CA GLN A 272 7.29 -27.81 4.09
C GLN A 272 6.79 -26.91 2.95
N PRO A 273 7.47 -25.76 2.66
CA PRO A 273 7.11 -24.96 1.50
C PRO A 273 7.59 -25.64 0.21
N SER A 274 6.85 -25.44 -0.88
CA SER A 274 7.31 -25.78 -2.22
C SER A 274 8.26 -24.70 -2.73
N VAL A 275 9.50 -25.07 -3.03
CA VAL A 275 10.57 -24.19 -3.52
C VAL A 275 11.19 -24.82 -4.75
N ASN A 276 11.52 -24.03 -5.77
CA ASN A 276 12.19 -24.53 -6.96
C ASN A 276 13.54 -23.80 -7.21
N GLN A 277 14.25 -24.24 -8.23
CA GLN A 277 15.60 -23.73 -8.55
C GLN A 277 15.65 -22.23 -8.92
N TYR A 278 14.54 -21.65 -9.34
CA TYR A 278 14.46 -20.25 -9.77
C TYR A 278 14.01 -19.33 -8.63
N THR A 279 13.38 -19.84 -7.58
CA THR A 279 12.82 -19.03 -6.49
C THR A 279 13.85 -18.07 -5.88
N PHE A 280 15.06 -18.58 -5.59
CA PHE A 280 16.16 -17.83 -4.98
C PHE A 280 17.39 -17.72 -5.90
N ALA A 281 17.23 -17.87 -7.21
CA ALA A 281 18.35 -17.73 -8.13
C ALA A 281 18.95 -16.32 -8.05
N GLY A 282 20.27 -16.19 -8.02
CA GLY A 282 20.95 -14.89 -7.90
C GLY A 282 20.88 -14.25 -6.51
N VAL A 283 20.34 -14.92 -5.50
CA VAL A 283 20.49 -14.57 -4.10
C VAL A 283 21.86 -15.00 -3.60
N ASP A 284 22.47 -14.24 -2.66
CA ASP A 284 23.74 -14.63 -2.04
C ASP A 284 23.66 -16.03 -1.44
N ASN A 285 24.60 -16.89 -1.75
CA ASN A 285 24.69 -18.25 -1.20
C ASN A 285 24.73 -18.31 0.34
N LYS A 286 24.96 -17.20 1.02
CA LYS A 286 25.03 -17.09 2.48
C LYS A 286 23.72 -16.69 3.13
N PHE A 287 22.60 -16.56 2.38
CA PHE A 287 21.35 -16.25 3.01
C PHE A 287 20.91 -17.35 3.97
N ASN A 288 20.16 -16.99 5.01
CA ASN A 288 19.62 -17.92 5.98
C ASN A 288 18.10 -17.99 5.85
N PHE A 289 17.57 -19.20 5.98
CA PHE A 289 16.13 -19.48 5.98
C PHE A 289 15.73 -19.90 7.40
N TYR A 290 15.19 -18.93 8.16
CA TYR A 290 14.82 -19.12 9.55
C TYR A 290 13.43 -19.70 9.69
N VAL A 291 13.28 -20.71 10.55
CA VAL A 291 12.04 -21.43 10.81
C VAL A 291 11.82 -21.59 12.30
N LYS A 292 10.58 -21.89 12.70
CA LYS A 292 10.29 -22.27 14.09
C LYS A 292 11.00 -23.57 14.46
N PRO A 293 11.40 -23.77 15.72
CA PRO A 293 12.02 -25.01 16.16
C PRO A 293 11.15 -26.24 15.91
N SER A 294 9.84 -26.14 16.11
CA SER A 294 8.85 -27.20 15.83
C SER A 294 8.79 -27.61 14.36
N ALA A 295 9.00 -26.66 13.43
CA ALA A 295 8.95 -26.87 12.00
C ALA A 295 10.28 -27.39 11.41
N LEU A 296 11.39 -27.30 12.16
CA LEU A 296 12.74 -27.54 11.67
C LEU A 296 12.89 -28.92 11.00
N ALA A 297 12.37 -29.97 11.61
CA ALA A 297 12.47 -31.33 11.09
C ALA A 297 11.75 -31.48 9.73
N ASN A 298 10.62 -30.81 9.56
CA ASN A 298 9.81 -30.85 8.36
C ASN A 298 10.46 -30.10 7.20
N ILE A 299 11.20 -29.00 7.49
CA ILE A 299 11.66 -28.03 6.47
C ILE A 299 13.12 -28.31 6.06
N ARG A 300 13.95 -28.95 6.88
CA ARG A 300 15.36 -29.26 6.56
C ARG A 300 15.57 -30.02 5.26
N GLY A 301 14.61 -30.82 4.83
CA GLY A 301 14.68 -31.61 3.60
C GLY A 301 14.27 -30.88 2.33
N VAL A 302 13.87 -29.61 2.41
CA VAL A 302 13.41 -28.85 1.25
C VAL A 302 14.54 -28.61 0.27
N ALA A 303 14.37 -29.06 -0.97
CA ALA A 303 15.36 -28.82 -2.03
C ALA A 303 15.64 -27.32 -2.19
N TYR A 304 16.88 -27.00 -2.59
CA TYR A 304 17.42 -25.65 -2.84
C TYR A 304 17.61 -24.73 -1.61
N ILE A 305 17.07 -25.10 -0.43
CA ILE A 305 17.27 -24.35 0.82
C ILE A 305 17.73 -25.20 2.00
N SER A 306 17.90 -26.50 1.83
CA SER A 306 18.20 -27.45 2.93
C SER A 306 19.43 -27.08 3.76
N ASP A 307 20.47 -26.54 3.15
CA ASP A 307 21.70 -26.06 3.80
C ASP A 307 21.56 -24.64 4.41
N LYS A 308 20.48 -23.93 4.12
CA LYS A 308 20.18 -22.57 4.57
C LYS A 308 19.27 -22.53 5.80
N VAL A 309 18.56 -23.65 6.10
CA VAL A 309 17.56 -23.71 7.18
C VAL A 309 18.21 -23.61 8.55
N LYS A 310 17.73 -22.66 9.35
CA LYS A 310 18.17 -22.38 10.73
C LYS A 310 16.94 -22.25 11.64
N ASP A 311 17.09 -22.66 12.90
CA ASP A 311 16.09 -22.50 13.96
C ASP A 311 16.37 -21.29 14.88
N SER A 312 17.44 -20.57 14.61
CA SER A 312 17.82 -19.40 15.42
C SER A 312 18.52 -18.35 14.56
N PHE A 313 18.37 -17.10 14.97
CA PHE A 313 18.98 -15.93 14.31
C PHE A 313 19.79 -15.10 15.32
N PRO A 314 20.88 -14.42 14.88
CA PRO A 314 21.75 -13.67 15.76
C PRO A 314 21.07 -12.39 16.25
N TYR A 315 21.26 -12.09 17.53
CA TYR A 315 20.91 -10.82 18.17
C TYR A 315 22.08 -10.31 18.97
N GLN A 316 22.42 -9.04 18.83
CA GLN A 316 23.49 -8.38 19.60
C GLN A 316 23.07 -6.96 19.94
N GLN A 317 23.35 -6.51 21.15
CA GLN A 317 23.17 -5.13 21.57
C GLN A 317 24.48 -4.55 22.14
N ARG A 318 24.61 -3.22 22.10
CA ARG A 318 25.82 -2.51 22.57
C ARG A 318 25.75 -2.13 24.06
N SER A 319 24.55 -1.98 24.60
CA SER A 319 24.26 -1.59 25.98
C SER A 319 23.71 -2.77 26.78
N LYS A 320 23.76 -2.68 28.12
CA LYS A 320 23.16 -3.68 29.01
C LYS A 320 21.64 -3.80 28.80
N TYR A 321 20.98 -2.68 28.54
CA TYR A 321 19.56 -2.63 28.23
C TYR A 321 19.33 -2.02 26.85
N ALA A 322 18.36 -2.55 26.11
CA ALA A 322 17.93 -2.02 24.81
C ALA A 322 16.44 -2.25 24.63
N THR A 323 15.82 -1.46 23.79
CA THR A 323 14.47 -1.74 23.31
C THR A 323 14.52 -2.71 22.13
N PHE A 324 13.50 -3.55 22.02
CA PHE A 324 13.39 -4.54 20.96
C PHE A 324 11.94 -4.67 20.53
N SER A 325 11.72 -4.88 19.27
CA SER A 325 10.44 -5.34 18.70
C SER A 325 10.74 -6.23 17.51
N SER A 326 9.87 -7.19 17.27
CA SER A 326 9.98 -8.12 16.14
C SER A 326 8.67 -8.18 15.39
N GLU A 327 8.72 -8.40 14.09
CA GLU A 327 7.56 -8.61 13.23
C GLU A 327 7.07 -10.07 13.23
N PHE A 328 7.65 -10.89 14.09
CA PHE A 328 7.27 -12.27 14.34
C PHE A 328 7.44 -12.59 15.82
N ALA A 329 6.80 -13.64 16.28
CA ALA A 329 6.94 -14.09 17.66
C ALA A 329 8.34 -14.63 17.94
N VAL A 330 8.93 -14.26 19.09
CA VAL A 330 10.28 -14.63 19.50
C VAL A 330 10.27 -15.37 20.82
N ASP A 331 11.02 -16.48 20.90
CA ASP A 331 11.28 -17.22 22.12
C ASP A 331 12.59 -16.75 22.78
N PHE A 332 12.49 -16.27 24.00
CA PHE A 332 13.60 -15.85 24.86
C PHE A 332 13.94 -16.88 25.94
N ALA A 333 13.07 -17.89 26.17
CA ALA A 333 13.23 -18.86 27.26
C ALA A 333 14.49 -19.70 27.16
N SER A 334 14.90 -19.99 25.93
CA SER A 334 16.06 -20.85 25.65
C SER A 334 17.40 -20.11 25.61
N VAL A 335 17.43 -18.80 25.88
CA VAL A 335 18.62 -17.96 25.65
C VAL A 335 19.28 -17.58 26.97
N ASN A 336 20.37 -18.26 27.33
CA ASN A 336 21.12 -17.97 28.54
C ASN A 336 21.75 -16.57 28.53
N GLY A 337 21.59 -15.82 29.65
CA GLY A 337 22.20 -14.51 29.82
C GLY A 337 21.46 -13.35 29.13
N LEU A 338 20.29 -13.63 28.54
CA LEU A 338 19.40 -12.63 27.99
C LEU A 338 18.05 -12.68 28.71
N LYS A 339 17.49 -11.52 29.05
CA LYS A 339 16.16 -11.42 29.65
C LYS A 339 15.32 -10.42 28.88
N ALA A 340 14.07 -10.77 28.64
CA ALA A 340 13.08 -9.91 27.99
C ALA A 340 12.01 -9.48 28.98
N TYR A 341 11.54 -8.25 28.84
CA TYR A 341 10.55 -7.65 29.71
C TYR A 341 9.54 -6.85 28.92
N ILE A 342 8.28 -6.87 29.35
CA ILE A 342 7.26 -5.88 28.95
C ILE A 342 7.17 -4.78 30.03
N ALA A 343 6.75 -3.58 29.64
CA ALA A 343 6.47 -2.49 30.56
C ALA A 343 5.02 -2.54 31.04
N LYS A 344 4.82 -2.62 32.36
CA LYS A 344 3.49 -2.67 33.03
C LYS A 344 3.01 -1.30 33.53
N GLY A 345 3.51 -0.22 32.98
CA GLY A 345 3.14 1.14 33.37
C GLY A 345 4.25 1.86 34.13
N VAL A 346 3.97 3.11 34.51
CA VAL A 346 4.91 3.99 35.19
C VAL A 346 4.74 3.85 36.71
N GLY A 347 5.82 3.50 37.37
CA GLY A 347 5.88 3.45 38.83
C GLY A 347 6.25 4.80 39.43
N GLU A 348 6.51 4.79 40.73
CA GLU A 348 6.96 5.98 41.49
C GLU A 348 8.26 6.54 40.89
N ASN A 349 8.43 7.86 40.96
CA ASN A 349 9.60 8.58 40.48
C ASN A 349 9.88 8.39 38.95
N ASN A 350 8.83 8.26 38.14
CA ASN A 350 8.93 8.02 36.69
C ASN A 350 9.73 6.75 36.33
N SER A 351 9.78 5.76 37.21
CA SER A 351 10.33 4.46 36.91
C SER A 351 9.34 3.63 36.08
N VAL A 352 9.82 2.73 35.26
CA VAL A 352 9.00 1.76 34.51
C VAL A 352 9.01 0.42 35.24
N ASN A 353 7.81 -0.11 35.51
CA ASN A 353 7.68 -1.46 36.06
C ASN A 353 7.87 -2.48 34.95
N LEU A 354 8.89 -3.32 35.05
CA LEU A 354 9.22 -4.34 34.08
C LEU A 354 8.75 -5.72 34.55
N LEU A 355 7.98 -6.41 33.71
CA LEU A 355 7.57 -7.81 33.92
C LEU A 355 8.40 -8.72 33.02
N PRO A 356 9.17 -9.69 33.58
CA PRO A 356 9.92 -10.64 32.77
C PRO A 356 8.97 -11.55 31.96
N ILE A 357 9.36 -11.84 30.75
CA ILE A 357 8.64 -12.72 29.84
C ILE A 357 9.58 -13.72 29.21
N THR A 358 9.06 -14.82 28.71
CA THR A 358 9.82 -15.88 28.01
C THR A 358 9.57 -15.89 26.52
N THR A 359 8.42 -15.43 26.08
CA THR A 359 8.04 -15.32 24.67
C THR A 359 7.34 -14.00 24.43
N ALA A 360 7.46 -13.46 23.22
CA ALA A 360 6.74 -12.26 22.83
C ALA A 360 6.19 -12.42 21.43
N GLY A 361 4.93 -12.01 21.24
CA GLY A 361 4.28 -11.96 19.94
C GLY A 361 4.83 -10.88 19.01
N ALA A 362 4.49 -10.96 17.75
CA ALA A 362 4.81 -9.95 16.76
C ALA A 362 4.33 -8.56 17.18
N GLY A 363 5.14 -7.55 16.94
CA GLY A 363 4.82 -6.16 17.29
C GLY A 363 4.90 -5.82 18.78
N THR A 364 5.25 -6.77 19.67
CA THR A 364 5.41 -6.49 21.10
C THR A 364 6.65 -5.64 21.35
N GLY A 365 6.48 -4.46 21.95
CA GLY A 365 7.61 -3.62 22.41
C GLY A 365 8.22 -4.19 23.67
N LEU A 366 9.52 -4.38 23.69
CA LEU A 366 10.25 -5.03 24.79
C LEU A 366 11.41 -4.18 25.29
N VAL A 367 11.78 -4.41 26.54
CA VAL A 367 13.11 -4.07 27.08
C VAL A 367 13.92 -5.36 27.17
N ILE A 368 15.08 -5.40 26.56
CA ILE A 368 16.01 -6.54 26.63
C ILE A 368 17.18 -6.20 27.54
N GLU A 369 17.44 -7.06 28.53
CA GLU A 369 18.65 -7.06 29.34
C GLU A 369 19.59 -8.14 28.82
N ALA A 370 20.80 -7.74 28.43
CA ALA A 370 21.81 -8.64 27.91
C ALA A 370 23.23 -8.13 28.20
N THR A 371 24.22 -9.01 28.14
CA THR A 371 25.62 -8.61 28.20
C THR A 371 26.01 -7.86 26.93
N PRO A 372 26.53 -6.62 27.02
CA PRO A 372 26.90 -5.84 25.85
C PRO A 372 27.87 -6.58 24.93
N ASN A 373 27.68 -6.38 23.61
CA ASN A 373 28.52 -6.95 22.54
C ASN A 373 28.58 -8.49 22.49
N THR A 374 27.70 -9.16 23.25
CA THR A 374 27.54 -10.63 23.17
C THR A 374 26.53 -10.96 22.08
N VAL A 375 26.83 -11.93 21.23
CA VAL A 375 25.90 -12.44 20.24
C VAL A 375 25.05 -13.54 20.86
N TYR A 376 23.77 -13.35 20.88
CA TYR A 376 22.78 -14.33 21.33
C TYR A 376 22.12 -14.96 20.11
N GLN A 377 21.65 -16.19 20.25
CA GLN A 377 20.86 -16.87 19.23
C GLN A 377 19.40 -16.87 19.66
N LEU A 378 18.59 -15.99 19.04
CA LEU A 378 17.15 -15.95 19.25
C LEU A 378 16.46 -16.95 18.34
N ARG A 379 15.28 -17.44 18.76
CA ARG A 379 14.45 -18.37 18.00
C ARG A 379 13.10 -17.76 17.70
N LEU A 380 12.48 -18.18 16.59
CA LEU A 380 11.07 -17.94 16.36
C LEU A 380 10.28 -18.71 17.42
N ALA A 381 9.25 -18.08 18.02
CA ALA A 381 8.37 -18.78 18.93
C ALA A 381 7.35 -19.63 18.16
N ASP A 382 7.01 -20.79 18.72
CA ASP A 382 5.98 -21.65 18.16
C ASP A 382 4.57 -21.05 18.33
N ASN A 383 4.38 -20.25 19.40
CA ASN A 383 3.12 -19.59 19.71
C ASN A 383 3.30 -18.07 19.72
N ASP A 384 2.28 -17.35 19.25
CA ASP A 384 2.20 -15.90 19.28
C ASP A 384 1.57 -15.46 20.62
N THR A 385 2.37 -14.87 21.52
CA THR A 385 1.91 -14.43 22.84
C THR A 385 1.78 -12.92 22.84
N HIS A 386 0.56 -12.42 23.02
CA HIS A 386 0.25 -11.01 23.16
C HIS A 386 0.11 -10.60 24.63
N TYR A 387 0.52 -9.37 24.93
CA TYR A 387 0.46 -8.78 26.26
C TYR A 387 -0.35 -7.48 26.20
N ASP A 388 -1.63 -7.56 26.54
CA ASP A 388 -2.59 -6.44 26.44
C ASP A 388 -2.23 -5.23 27.32
N ASP A 389 -1.57 -5.48 28.47
CA ASP A 389 -1.17 -4.43 29.42
C ASP A 389 0.25 -3.87 29.16
N ASN A 390 0.87 -4.16 28.02
CA ASN A 390 2.19 -3.65 27.74
C ASN A 390 2.16 -2.15 27.43
N ALA A 391 2.83 -1.35 28.26
CA ALA A 391 2.92 0.10 28.08
C ALA A 391 3.92 0.51 26.96
N LEU A 392 4.75 -0.42 26.48
CA LEU A 392 5.58 -0.22 25.31
C LEU A 392 4.79 -0.67 24.08
N HIS A 393 4.30 0.29 23.32
CA HIS A 393 3.67 0.02 22.03
C HIS A 393 4.69 0.25 20.91
N VAL A 394 4.64 -0.59 19.89
CA VAL A 394 5.31 -0.26 18.62
C VAL A 394 4.60 0.97 18.07
N ALA A 395 5.33 2.04 17.77
CA ALA A 395 4.74 3.21 17.16
C ALA A 395 4.20 2.82 15.77
N THR A 396 2.89 2.73 15.68
CA THR A 396 2.20 2.70 14.40
C THR A 396 2.09 4.13 13.87
N SER A 397 1.85 4.30 12.58
CA SER A 397 1.72 5.60 11.91
C SER A 397 0.71 6.56 12.57
N GLU A 398 -0.27 6.04 13.32
CA GLU A 398 -1.24 6.84 14.10
C GLU A 398 -0.61 7.56 15.30
N ILE A 399 0.48 7.03 15.86
CA ILE A 399 1.15 7.61 17.03
C ILE A 399 2.09 8.76 16.63
N ALA A 400 2.56 8.80 15.39
CA ALA A 400 3.49 9.81 14.89
C ALA A 400 2.92 11.24 14.86
N ASN A 401 1.60 11.40 14.92
CA ASN A 401 0.93 12.71 14.84
C ASN A 401 0.65 13.38 16.20
N ASN A 402 1.03 12.80 17.33
CA ASN A 402 0.72 13.35 18.65
C ASN A 402 2.02 13.82 19.34
N ALA A 403 2.20 15.14 19.45
CA ALA A 403 3.40 15.79 20.00
C ALA A 403 3.78 15.33 21.43
N THR A 404 2.85 14.74 22.19
CA THR A 404 3.08 14.20 23.53
C THR A 404 3.85 12.87 23.50
N ILE A 405 4.12 12.32 22.31
CA ILE A 405 4.70 11.00 22.10
C ILE A 405 6.09 11.07 21.46
N GLN A 406 6.71 12.25 21.36
CA GLN A 406 8.04 12.40 20.78
C GLN A 406 9.09 11.46 21.41
N HIS A 407 8.98 11.16 22.71
CA HIS A 407 9.87 10.18 23.36
C HIS A 407 9.54 8.72 23.02
N LYS A 408 8.33 8.42 22.53
CA LYS A 408 7.97 7.05 22.08
C LYS A 408 8.44 6.78 20.64
N ALA A 409 8.58 7.79 19.80
CA ALA A 409 9.14 7.64 18.45
C ALA A 409 10.59 7.15 18.49
N ASP A 410 11.37 7.54 19.52
CA ASP A 410 12.74 7.07 19.70
C ASP A 410 12.83 5.58 20.07
N LEU A 411 11.76 5.00 20.58
CA LEU A 411 11.68 3.57 20.92
C LEU A 411 11.45 2.68 19.68
N THR A 412 11.06 3.24 18.55
CA THR A 412 10.79 2.49 17.31
C THR A 412 12.03 2.32 16.42
N TYR A 413 13.10 3.08 16.69
CA TYR A 413 14.35 2.94 15.93
C TYR A 413 15.26 1.90 16.57
N LEU A 414 15.11 0.65 16.15
CA LEU A 414 15.93 -0.49 16.57
C LEU A 414 17.42 -0.39 16.17
N SER A 415 17.83 0.65 15.46
CA SER A 415 19.24 0.85 15.08
C SER A 415 20.08 1.58 16.12
N ASN A 416 19.45 2.26 17.10
CA ASN A 416 20.17 2.94 18.18
C ASN A 416 19.68 2.44 19.54
N PRO A 417 20.49 1.64 20.26
CA PRO A 417 20.14 1.23 21.61
C PRO A 417 20.05 2.47 22.50
N VAL A 418 18.92 2.64 23.18
CA VAL A 418 18.79 3.63 24.25
C VAL A 418 19.70 3.16 25.38
N ASP A 419 20.65 4.00 25.77
CA ASP A 419 21.54 3.69 26.89
C ASP A 419 20.75 3.81 28.21
N LEU A 420 20.25 2.67 28.67
CA LEU A 420 19.57 2.54 29.97
C LEU A 420 20.63 2.23 31.03
N THR A 421 21.57 3.14 31.28
CA THR A 421 22.70 2.95 32.22
C THR A 421 22.27 2.87 33.68
N THR A 422 21.03 3.07 34.00
CA THR A 422 20.49 3.02 35.37
C THR A 422 19.36 2.00 35.45
N ASP A 423 19.17 1.36 36.61
CA ASP A 423 18.06 0.44 36.91
C ASP A 423 16.66 1.09 36.77
N LYS A 424 16.58 2.31 36.27
CA LYS A 424 15.38 3.10 36.09
C LYS A 424 15.34 3.69 34.70
N VAL A 425 14.36 3.32 33.91
CA VAL A 425 14.00 4.02 32.67
C VAL A 425 13.36 5.36 33.08
N ARG A 426 13.99 6.47 32.75
CA ARG A 426 13.38 7.80 32.91
C ARG A 426 12.73 8.21 31.59
N TYR A 427 11.49 8.64 31.67
CA TYR A 427 10.78 9.29 30.57
C TYR A 427 11.18 10.75 30.43
#